data_439c4de8c84acb7024db86a81f95270a
#
_entry.id   439c4de8c84acb7024db86a81f95270a
#
_cell.length_a   1.000
_cell.length_b   1.000
_cell.length_c   1.000
_cell.angle_alpha   90.00
_cell.angle_beta   90.00
_cell.angle_gamma   90.00
#
_symmetry.space_group_name_H-M   'P 1'
#
loop_
_entity.id
_entity.type
_entity.pdbx_description
1 polymer ?
#
loop_
_entity_poly.entity_id
_entity_poly.type
_entity_poly.pdbx_seq_one_letter_code
_entity_poly.pdbx_strand_id
1 'polypeptide(L)'
;VTRLRCGGFILATRLNHTMSDGAGFSQFMNTWAEMARGVKSPSIAPVWRRELLMARNPPRITCNHREYEHVPNTKEGTITSSYDNNNNNNNMVHRSFFLGPVEIAALRRLIPHNLQHCTTFDIIAACLWRCRTKALQIEADEDVRMMCTVNARARFNPPLPVGYYGNAFAYPAAITTAGKLCGNSFGYAVELINKVKREVTEEYMHSVADLMVIKGRCLFNTVRSCIVSDLSRAKLRNVDFGWGNAVFGGPAKCGAGAFLGIYYFTPGKNAKGEDGVIFAIGLPAEAIERFAKEFNDILWNQNQPQTSGAKFIKSTL
;
A
#
# COMPACT_ATOMS: atom_id res chain seq x y z
N VAL A 1 -17.42 -1.42 -19.90
CA VAL A 1 -16.76 -0.35 -20.68
C VAL A 1 -17.64 0.88 -20.68
N THR A 2 -17.06 2.03 -20.36
CA THR A 2 -17.76 3.32 -20.34
C THR A 2 -17.08 4.29 -21.31
N ARG A 3 -17.80 4.78 -22.33
CA ARG A 3 -17.30 5.82 -23.24
C ARG A 3 -17.34 7.17 -22.54
N LEU A 4 -16.30 7.96 -22.75
CA LEU A 4 -16.19 9.33 -22.24
C LEU A 4 -16.51 10.35 -23.35
N ARG A 5 -16.90 11.57 -22.95
CA ARG A 5 -17.20 12.67 -23.90
C ARG A 5 -15.99 13.08 -24.74
N CYS A 6 -14.77 12.89 -24.22
CA CYS A 6 -13.53 13.19 -24.96
C CYS A 6 -13.16 12.15 -26.03
N GLY A 7 -14.00 11.12 -26.27
CA GLY A 7 -13.72 10.02 -27.19
C GLY A 7 -12.96 8.85 -26.58
N GLY A 8 -12.39 9.01 -25.40
CA GLY A 8 -11.75 7.92 -24.66
C GLY A 8 -12.77 6.98 -24.00
N PHE A 9 -12.25 5.97 -23.30
CA PHE A 9 -13.09 5.02 -22.56
C PHE A 9 -12.43 4.56 -21.24
N ILE A 10 -13.25 4.06 -20.33
CA ILE A 10 -12.84 3.36 -19.12
C ILE A 10 -13.22 1.89 -19.25
N LEU A 11 -12.24 1.01 -19.07
CA LEU A 11 -12.45 -0.42 -18.89
C LEU A 11 -12.37 -0.75 -17.41
N ALA A 12 -13.50 -1.08 -16.79
CA ALA A 12 -13.54 -1.55 -15.41
C ALA A 12 -13.68 -3.07 -15.39
N THR A 13 -12.84 -3.73 -14.58
CA THR A 13 -12.85 -5.17 -14.39
C THR A 13 -13.04 -5.50 -12.91
N ARG A 14 -13.71 -6.60 -12.63
CA ARG A 14 -13.87 -7.14 -11.28
C ARG A 14 -13.46 -8.59 -11.28
N LEU A 15 -12.52 -8.93 -10.42
CA LEU A 15 -12.02 -10.29 -10.25
C LEU A 15 -12.10 -10.68 -8.77
N ASN A 16 -12.38 -11.96 -8.49
CA ASN A 16 -12.23 -12.47 -7.13
C ASN A 16 -10.73 -12.53 -6.79
N HIS A 17 -10.33 -11.90 -5.69
CA HIS A 17 -8.93 -11.78 -5.30
C HIS A 17 -8.26 -13.12 -4.97
N THR A 18 -9.03 -14.20 -4.78
CA THR A 18 -8.48 -15.55 -4.65
C THR A 18 -7.82 -16.07 -5.94
N MET A 19 -8.19 -15.51 -7.08
CA MET A 19 -7.66 -15.90 -8.38
C MET A 19 -6.24 -15.39 -8.63
N SER A 20 -5.97 -14.13 -8.30
CA SER A 20 -4.68 -13.49 -8.56
C SER A 20 -4.45 -12.26 -7.67
N ASP A 21 -3.18 -11.93 -7.47
CA ASP A 21 -2.76 -10.65 -6.92
C ASP A 21 -2.60 -9.58 -8.02
N GLY A 22 -2.12 -8.37 -7.63
CA GLY A 22 -1.89 -7.28 -8.58
C GLY A 22 -0.93 -7.61 -9.71
N ALA A 23 0.09 -8.46 -9.48
CA ALA A 23 1.02 -8.90 -10.51
C ALA A 23 0.35 -9.88 -11.48
N GLY A 24 -0.37 -10.86 -10.96
CA GLY A 24 -1.14 -11.80 -11.79
C GLY A 24 -2.27 -11.13 -12.56
N PHE A 25 -2.96 -10.18 -11.94
CA PHE A 25 -3.98 -9.38 -12.62
C PHE A 25 -3.39 -8.53 -13.76
N SER A 26 -2.24 -7.91 -13.52
CA SER A 26 -1.54 -7.16 -14.56
C SER A 26 -1.12 -8.06 -15.73
N GLN A 27 -0.62 -9.25 -15.45
CA GLN A 27 -0.31 -10.23 -16.48
C GLN A 27 -1.55 -10.58 -17.31
N PHE A 28 -2.68 -10.86 -16.65
CA PHE A 28 -3.95 -11.16 -17.32
C PHE A 28 -4.39 -10.01 -18.24
N MET A 29 -4.37 -8.76 -17.75
CA MET A 29 -4.80 -7.59 -18.52
C MET A 29 -3.91 -7.33 -19.73
N ASN A 30 -2.58 -7.48 -19.60
CA ASN A 30 -1.65 -7.33 -20.72
C ASN A 30 -1.84 -8.44 -21.75
N THR A 31 -1.99 -9.70 -21.31
CA THR A 31 -2.28 -10.82 -22.20
C THR A 31 -3.60 -10.64 -22.95
N TRP A 32 -4.65 -10.19 -22.26
CA TRP A 32 -5.93 -9.91 -22.92
C TRP A 32 -5.79 -8.83 -24.00
N ALA A 33 -5.05 -7.78 -23.72
CA ALA A 33 -4.77 -6.73 -24.68
C ALA A 33 -3.92 -7.22 -25.88
N GLU A 34 -2.93 -8.10 -25.65
CA GLU A 34 -2.15 -8.77 -26.70
C GLU A 34 -3.06 -9.57 -27.65
N MET A 35 -3.91 -10.43 -27.08
CA MET A 35 -4.83 -11.25 -27.86
C MET A 35 -5.86 -10.42 -28.62
N ALA A 36 -6.35 -9.32 -28.03
CA ALA A 36 -7.26 -8.39 -28.71
C ALA A 36 -6.61 -7.70 -29.93
N ARG A 37 -5.27 -7.57 -29.95
CA ARG A 37 -4.50 -7.09 -31.10
C ARG A 37 -4.13 -8.18 -32.10
N GLY A 38 -4.63 -9.40 -31.93
CA GLY A 38 -4.41 -10.53 -32.83
C GLY A 38 -3.17 -11.38 -32.53
N VAL A 39 -2.53 -11.19 -31.37
CA VAL A 39 -1.44 -12.08 -30.93
C VAL A 39 -2.02 -13.46 -30.62
N LYS A 40 -1.47 -14.51 -31.22
CA LYS A 40 -2.05 -15.88 -31.15
C LYS A 40 -1.82 -16.58 -29.80
N SER A 41 -0.81 -16.18 -29.06
CA SER A 41 -0.48 -16.75 -27.75
C SER A 41 0.10 -15.68 -26.83
N PRO A 42 -0.08 -15.80 -25.50
CA PRO A 42 0.46 -14.82 -24.53
C PRO A 42 1.98 -14.69 -24.61
N SER A 43 2.51 -13.48 -24.52
CA SER A 43 3.96 -13.26 -24.38
C SER A 43 4.54 -13.91 -23.12
N ILE A 44 3.75 -14.01 -22.07
CA ILE A 44 4.08 -14.71 -20.83
C ILE A 44 3.02 -15.78 -20.59
N ALA A 45 3.39 -17.05 -20.75
CA ALA A 45 2.49 -18.16 -20.51
C ALA A 45 2.03 -18.17 -19.03
N PRO A 46 0.73 -18.32 -18.75
CA PRO A 46 0.25 -18.37 -17.38
C PRO A 46 0.66 -19.69 -16.71
N VAL A 47 1.16 -19.56 -15.47
CA VAL A 47 1.57 -20.70 -14.64
C VAL A 47 0.67 -20.79 -13.42
N TRP A 48 0.03 -21.96 -13.25
CA TRP A 48 -0.90 -22.19 -12.13
C TRP A 48 -0.20 -22.61 -10.83
N ARG A 49 0.52 -23.65 -10.82
CA ARG A 49 1.38 -24.24 -9.78
C ARG A 49 1.11 -23.79 -8.33
N ARG A 50 -0.15 -23.88 -7.89
CA ARG A 50 -0.60 -23.40 -6.57
C ARG A 50 0.03 -24.17 -5.42
N GLU A 51 0.45 -25.42 -5.66
CA GLU A 51 1.11 -26.29 -4.70
C GLU A 51 2.40 -25.68 -4.12
N LEU A 52 3.04 -24.77 -4.84
CA LEU A 52 4.25 -24.07 -4.36
C LEU A 52 4.01 -23.18 -3.14
N LEU A 53 2.76 -22.80 -2.89
CA LEU A 53 2.36 -21.90 -1.79
C LEU A 53 1.35 -22.56 -0.84
N MET A 54 1.16 -23.86 -0.93
CA MET A 54 0.34 -24.61 0.02
C MET A 54 1.05 -24.79 1.36
N ALA A 55 0.27 -24.96 2.41
CA ALA A 55 0.77 -25.33 3.71
C ALA A 55 1.54 -26.65 3.67
N ARG A 56 2.51 -26.78 4.54
CA ARG A 56 3.30 -28.03 4.73
C ARG A 56 2.44 -29.13 5.34
N ASN A 57 2.88 -30.35 5.19
CA ASN A 57 2.27 -31.50 5.84
C ASN A 57 3.33 -32.26 6.68
N PRO A 58 3.28 -32.22 8.03
CA PRO A 58 2.34 -31.44 8.86
C PRO A 58 2.62 -29.93 8.86
N PRO A 59 1.58 -29.08 9.05
CA PRO A 59 1.76 -27.63 9.11
C PRO A 59 2.48 -27.20 10.39
N ARG A 60 3.35 -26.18 10.30
CA ARG A 60 4.11 -25.67 11.44
C ARG A 60 4.37 -24.16 11.32
N ILE A 61 4.03 -23.38 12.34
CA ILE A 61 4.31 -21.94 12.40
C ILE A 61 5.76 -21.77 12.86
N THR A 62 6.61 -21.21 12.00
CA THR A 62 8.05 -21.05 12.23
C THR A 62 8.49 -19.59 12.28
N CYS A 63 7.63 -18.66 11.85
CA CYS A 63 7.88 -17.23 11.88
C CYS A 63 6.86 -16.51 12.74
N ASN A 64 7.20 -15.30 13.17
CA ASN A 64 6.27 -14.43 13.88
C ASN A 64 5.40 -13.68 12.85
N HIS A 65 4.08 -13.77 12.99
CA HIS A 65 3.09 -13.17 12.09
C HIS A 65 2.29 -12.09 12.81
N ARG A 66 2.95 -10.95 13.07
CA ARG A 66 2.39 -9.82 13.83
C ARG A 66 1.16 -9.19 13.20
N GLU A 67 0.97 -9.37 11.91
CA GLU A 67 -0.21 -8.94 11.15
C GLU A 67 -1.50 -9.64 11.60
N TYR A 68 -1.38 -10.81 12.22
CA TYR A 68 -2.51 -11.63 12.72
C TYR A 68 -2.58 -11.68 14.26
N GLU A 69 -1.73 -10.91 14.95
CA GLU A 69 -1.79 -10.84 16.41
C GLU A 69 -3.10 -10.23 16.88
N HIS A 70 -3.72 -10.86 17.88
CA HIS A 70 -4.91 -10.32 18.52
C HIS A 70 -4.55 -9.07 19.35
N VAL A 71 -5.34 -8.00 19.23
CA VAL A 71 -5.22 -6.84 20.11
C VAL A 71 -6.29 -6.97 21.20
N PRO A 72 -5.88 -7.05 22.47
CA PRO A 72 -6.83 -7.09 23.58
C PRO A 72 -7.80 -5.91 23.53
N ASN A 73 -9.04 -6.14 23.98
CA ASN A 73 -10.12 -5.14 24.05
C ASN A 73 -10.74 -4.68 22.72
N THR A 74 -10.46 -5.35 21.60
CA THR A 74 -11.21 -5.13 20.37
C THR A 74 -12.26 -6.25 20.21
N LYS A 75 -13.53 -5.89 19.93
CA LYS A 75 -14.56 -6.89 19.64
C LYS A 75 -14.15 -7.68 18.39
N GLU A 76 -14.06 -9.02 18.51
CA GLU A 76 -13.83 -9.90 17.37
C GLU A 76 -14.84 -9.63 16.25
N GLY A 77 -14.37 -9.52 15.03
CA GLY A 77 -15.22 -9.30 13.85
C GLY A 77 -15.52 -7.85 13.50
N THR A 78 -15.08 -6.89 14.30
CA THR A 78 -15.25 -5.48 13.96
C THR A 78 -14.10 -5.04 13.05
N ILE A 79 -14.32 -5.04 11.73
CA ILE A 79 -13.46 -4.37 10.73
C ILE A 79 -13.67 -2.84 10.89
N THR A 80 -13.60 -2.36 12.09
CA THR A 80 -13.78 -0.94 12.35
C THR A 80 -12.43 -0.35 12.73
N SER A 81 -11.93 0.55 11.90
CA SER A 81 -11.05 1.59 12.42
C SER A 81 -11.76 2.21 13.62
N SER A 82 -11.04 2.63 14.63
CA SER A 82 -11.57 3.27 15.85
C SER A 82 -12.51 4.47 15.57
N TYR A 83 -12.70 4.84 14.32
CA TYR A 83 -13.54 5.91 13.80
C TYR A 83 -14.94 5.47 13.35
N ASP A 84 -15.21 4.15 13.22
CA ASP A 84 -16.53 3.65 12.79
C ASP A 84 -17.54 3.47 13.94
N ASN A 85 -17.11 3.66 15.20
CA ASN A 85 -18.00 3.48 16.36
C ASN A 85 -19.04 4.61 16.56
N ASN A 86 -18.93 5.69 15.81
CA ASN A 86 -19.99 6.70 15.75
C ASN A 86 -20.53 6.74 14.33
N ASN A 87 -21.77 6.43 14.12
CA ASN A 87 -22.66 6.51 12.94
C ASN A 87 -22.41 7.61 11.88
N ASN A 88 -21.15 8.02 11.65
CA ASN A 88 -20.74 9.13 10.80
C ASN A 88 -19.94 8.69 9.57
N ASN A 89 -20.39 7.64 8.85
CA ASN A 89 -19.90 7.34 7.49
C ASN A 89 -20.07 8.53 6.51
N ASN A 90 -20.79 9.57 6.91
CA ASN A 90 -21.12 10.72 6.05
C ASN A 90 -20.06 11.82 6.01
N ASN A 91 -18.95 11.73 6.77
CA ASN A 91 -17.96 12.81 6.81
C ASN A 91 -16.53 12.37 6.39
N MET A 92 -16.41 11.27 5.65
CA MET A 92 -15.14 10.83 5.08
C MET A 92 -14.81 11.60 3.81
N VAL A 93 -13.67 12.28 3.82
CA VAL A 93 -13.15 13.04 2.67
C VAL A 93 -12.00 12.27 2.04
N HIS A 94 -12.05 12.09 0.71
CA HIS A 94 -10.99 11.49 -0.06
C HIS A 94 -10.15 12.58 -0.74
N ARG A 95 -8.83 12.50 -0.59
CA ARG A 95 -7.88 13.42 -1.23
C ARG A 95 -6.72 12.63 -1.82
N SER A 96 -6.27 13.05 -3.00
CA SER A 96 -5.09 12.48 -3.66
C SER A 96 -3.88 13.36 -3.43
N PHE A 97 -2.72 12.73 -3.26
CA PHE A 97 -1.43 13.39 -3.09
C PHE A 97 -0.47 12.86 -4.16
N PHE A 98 0.37 13.75 -4.68
CA PHE A 98 1.39 13.44 -5.67
C PHE A 98 2.78 13.64 -5.07
N LEU A 99 3.67 12.70 -5.36
CA LEU A 99 5.09 12.80 -5.03
C LEU A 99 5.89 12.59 -6.33
N GLY A 100 6.41 13.69 -6.85
CA GLY A 100 7.34 13.69 -7.96
C GLY A 100 8.80 13.60 -7.50
N PRO A 101 9.75 13.80 -8.42
CA PRO A 101 11.18 13.76 -8.11
C PRO A 101 11.59 14.73 -7.01
N VAL A 102 10.97 15.92 -6.96
CA VAL A 102 11.28 16.98 -5.98
C VAL A 102 10.85 16.57 -4.58
N GLU A 103 9.62 16.08 -4.42
CA GLU A 103 9.08 15.62 -3.14
C GLU A 103 9.84 14.38 -2.62
N ILE A 104 10.14 13.43 -3.52
CA ILE A 104 10.92 12.24 -3.17
C ILE A 104 12.33 12.63 -2.74
N ALA A 105 12.97 13.59 -3.43
CA ALA A 105 14.28 14.10 -3.03
C ALA A 105 14.23 14.83 -1.68
N ALA A 106 13.15 15.57 -1.39
CA ALA A 106 12.93 16.20 -0.10
C ALA A 106 12.87 15.16 1.02
N LEU A 107 12.07 14.11 0.87
CA LEU A 107 11.99 13.02 1.85
C LEU A 107 13.31 12.27 2.01
N ARG A 108 14.08 12.05 0.92
CA ARG A 108 15.38 11.38 0.99
C ARG A 108 16.40 12.15 1.83
N ARG A 109 16.37 13.47 1.84
CA ARG A 109 17.26 14.28 2.69
C ARG A 109 17.06 14.06 4.19
N LEU A 110 15.89 13.53 4.59
CA LEU A 110 15.56 13.22 5.98
C LEU A 110 16.10 11.87 6.47
N ILE A 111 16.59 11.07 5.53
CA ILE A 111 17.04 9.71 5.82
C ILE A 111 18.55 9.75 6.13
N PRO A 112 19.00 9.16 7.25
CA PRO A 112 20.40 9.06 7.56
C PRO A 112 21.16 8.25 6.50
N HIS A 113 22.49 8.50 6.37
CA HIS A 113 23.31 7.94 5.30
C HIS A 113 23.26 6.40 5.22
N ASN A 114 23.22 5.72 6.36
CA ASN A 114 23.14 4.26 6.44
C ASN A 114 21.83 3.67 5.89
N LEU A 115 20.79 4.49 5.68
CA LEU A 115 19.50 4.08 5.12
C LEU A 115 19.28 4.56 3.68
N GLN A 116 20.27 5.15 3.01
CA GLN A 116 20.12 5.65 1.63
C GLN A 116 19.81 4.56 0.60
N HIS A 117 20.05 3.28 0.94
CA HIS A 117 19.67 2.12 0.13
C HIS A 117 18.16 1.81 0.14
N CYS A 118 17.38 2.47 1.01
CA CYS A 118 15.93 2.26 1.09
C CYS A 118 15.22 2.68 -0.20
N THR A 119 14.17 1.92 -0.53
CA THR A 119 13.40 2.16 -1.76
C THR A 119 12.51 3.39 -1.63
N THR A 120 12.10 3.95 -2.76
CA THR A 120 11.10 5.03 -2.79
C THR A 120 9.80 4.62 -2.08
N PHE A 121 9.41 3.35 -2.20
CA PHE A 121 8.28 2.80 -1.46
C PHE A 121 8.43 2.97 0.06
N ASP A 122 9.59 2.58 0.64
CA ASP A 122 9.82 2.66 2.09
C ASP A 122 9.66 4.09 2.60
N ILE A 123 10.15 5.04 1.82
CA ILE A 123 10.13 6.46 2.15
C ILE A 123 8.71 7.03 2.10
N ILE A 124 7.98 6.75 1.02
CA ILE A 124 6.59 7.23 0.87
C ILE A 124 5.68 6.58 1.92
N ALA A 125 5.86 5.28 2.18
CA ALA A 125 5.09 4.56 3.20
C ALA A 125 5.36 5.11 4.61
N ALA A 126 6.62 5.43 4.95
CA ALA A 126 6.98 6.05 6.21
C ALA A 126 6.35 7.44 6.37
N CYS A 127 6.36 8.25 5.29
CA CYS A 127 5.74 9.56 5.26
C CYS A 127 4.22 9.45 5.52
N LEU A 128 3.54 8.59 4.78
CA LEU A 128 2.11 8.34 4.93
C LEU A 128 1.78 7.87 6.34
N TRP A 129 2.51 6.90 6.89
CA TRP A 129 2.28 6.36 8.23
C TRP A 129 2.38 7.44 9.30
N ARG A 130 3.47 8.20 9.29
CA ARG A 130 3.71 9.27 10.26
C ARG A 130 2.67 10.40 10.16
N CYS A 131 2.41 10.90 8.95
CA CYS A 131 1.41 11.96 8.74
C CYS A 131 0.00 11.50 9.13
N ARG A 132 -0.37 10.25 8.80
CA ARG A 132 -1.66 9.68 9.19
C ARG A 132 -1.79 9.53 10.71
N THR A 133 -0.78 9.03 11.40
CA THR A 133 -0.78 8.87 12.85
C THR A 133 -0.98 10.22 13.56
N LYS A 134 -0.26 11.25 13.14
CA LYS A 134 -0.44 12.61 13.66
C LYS A 134 -1.81 13.19 13.34
N ALA A 135 -2.27 13.04 12.09
CA ALA A 135 -3.56 13.56 11.64
C ALA A 135 -4.74 12.97 12.42
N LEU A 136 -4.63 11.71 12.78
CA LEU A 136 -5.63 10.99 13.56
C LEU A 136 -5.52 11.25 15.08
N GLN A 137 -4.49 11.97 15.52
CA GLN A 137 -4.27 12.32 16.93
C GLN A 137 -4.30 11.09 17.85
N ILE A 138 -3.65 10.01 17.41
CA ILE A 138 -3.57 8.76 18.19
C ILE A 138 -2.73 9.00 19.44
N GLU A 139 -3.21 8.52 20.59
CA GLU A 139 -2.53 8.67 21.89
C GLU A 139 -1.11 8.08 21.84
N ALA A 140 -0.19 8.72 22.57
CA ALA A 140 1.26 8.47 22.44
C ALA A 140 1.68 7.04 22.79
N ASP A 141 0.99 6.39 23.72
CA ASP A 141 1.22 5.02 24.18
C ASP A 141 0.54 3.93 23.34
N GLU A 142 -0.36 4.33 22.45
CA GLU A 142 -1.11 3.41 21.60
C GLU A 142 -0.27 2.87 20.44
N ASP A 143 -0.38 1.57 20.20
CA ASP A 143 0.28 0.92 19.06
C ASP A 143 -0.36 1.31 17.73
N VAL A 144 0.49 1.66 16.78
CA VAL A 144 0.14 1.93 15.38
C VAL A 144 0.86 0.95 14.46
N ARG A 145 0.17 0.50 13.42
CA ARG A 145 0.65 -0.55 12.50
C ARG A 145 0.72 -0.07 11.07
N MET A 146 1.83 -0.38 10.42
CA MET A 146 2.00 -0.26 8.97
C MET A 146 2.23 -1.65 8.39
N MET A 147 1.30 -2.11 7.57
CA MET A 147 1.44 -3.35 6.80
C MET A 147 1.81 -3.03 5.36
N CYS A 148 2.82 -3.71 4.84
CA CYS A 148 3.29 -3.51 3.47
C CYS A 148 2.99 -4.75 2.64
N THR A 149 2.41 -4.58 1.46
CA THR A 149 2.31 -5.69 0.51
C THR A 149 3.68 -6.01 -0.06
N VAL A 150 4.23 -7.16 0.26
CA VAL A 150 5.54 -7.63 -0.22
C VAL A 150 5.37 -8.77 -1.21
N ASN A 151 5.72 -8.54 -2.47
CA ASN A 151 5.74 -9.60 -3.50
C ASN A 151 6.85 -10.62 -3.17
N ALA A 152 6.46 -11.87 -2.99
CA ALA A 152 7.36 -12.94 -2.58
C ALA A 152 7.90 -13.78 -3.73
N ARG A 153 7.50 -13.53 -5.01
CA ARG A 153 7.90 -14.40 -6.14
C ARG A 153 9.40 -14.63 -6.26
N ALA A 154 10.19 -13.59 -6.00
CA ALA A 154 11.66 -13.65 -6.03
C ALA A 154 12.28 -14.04 -4.66
N ARG A 155 11.47 -14.37 -3.67
CA ARG A 155 11.95 -14.75 -2.31
C ARG A 155 12.13 -16.26 -2.14
N PHE A 156 11.61 -17.04 -3.08
CA PHE A 156 11.77 -18.49 -3.16
C PHE A 156 13.11 -18.88 -3.79
N ASN A 157 13.61 -20.05 -3.45
CA ASN A 157 14.81 -20.62 -4.04
C ASN A 157 14.53 -22.07 -4.56
N PRO A 158 14.38 -22.28 -5.89
CA PRO A 158 14.41 -21.25 -6.95
C PRO A 158 13.20 -20.29 -6.90
N PRO A 159 13.29 -19.10 -7.51
CA PRO A 159 12.16 -18.18 -7.61
C PRO A 159 10.91 -18.83 -8.21
N LEU A 160 9.72 -18.35 -7.84
CA LEU A 160 8.49 -18.84 -8.46
C LEU A 160 8.56 -18.71 -10.00
N PRO A 161 8.01 -19.66 -10.75
CA PRO A 161 8.09 -19.68 -12.21
C PRO A 161 7.60 -18.37 -12.83
N VAL A 162 8.27 -17.92 -13.89
CA VAL A 162 7.79 -16.80 -14.70
C VAL A 162 6.39 -17.12 -15.20
N GLY A 163 5.47 -16.16 -15.03
CA GLY A 163 4.07 -16.37 -15.37
C GLY A 163 3.19 -16.89 -14.22
N TYR A 164 3.76 -17.16 -13.02
CA TYR A 164 2.94 -17.47 -11.85
C TYR A 164 2.00 -16.31 -11.51
N TYR A 165 0.70 -16.50 -11.71
CA TYR A 165 -0.28 -15.44 -11.59
C TYR A 165 -1.10 -15.47 -10.30
N GLY A 166 -0.96 -16.49 -9.47
CA GLY A 166 -1.63 -16.60 -8.17
C GLY A 166 -1.16 -15.58 -7.15
N ASN A 167 -1.84 -15.52 -6.01
CA ASN A 167 -1.42 -14.70 -4.90
C ASN A 167 -0.07 -15.19 -4.35
N ALA A 168 0.94 -14.34 -4.42
CA ALA A 168 2.29 -14.63 -3.94
C ALA A 168 2.87 -13.41 -3.22
N PHE A 169 2.22 -13.00 -2.14
CA PHE A 169 2.62 -11.86 -1.33
C PHE A 169 2.30 -12.08 0.14
N ALA A 170 2.96 -11.31 1.01
CA ALA A 170 2.69 -11.24 2.43
C ALA A 170 2.43 -9.81 2.88
N TYR A 171 1.91 -9.64 4.09
CA TYR A 171 1.62 -8.36 4.73
C TYR A 171 2.40 -8.19 6.04
N PRO A 172 3.74 -8.23 6.04
CA PRO A 172 4.49 -8.04 7.28
C PRO A 172 4.11 -6.71 7.94
N ALA A 173 3.98 -6.72 9.27
CA ALA A 173 3.53 -5.57 10.04
C ALA A 173 4.66 -4.91 10.82
N ALA A 174 4.98 -3.65 10.50
CA ALA A 174 5.78 -2.78 11.34
C ALA A 174 4.89 -2.20 12.45
N ILE A 175 5.28 -2.37 13.71
CA ILE A 175 4.51 -1.93 14.87
C ILE A 175 5.40 -1.11 15.80
N THR A 176 4.86 0.02 16.25
CA THR A 176 5.48 0.89 17.26
C THR A 176 4.40 1.74 17.92
N THR A 177 4.69 2.40 19.04
CA THR A 177 3.75 3.36 19.62
C THR A 177 3.69 4.65 18.81
N ALA A 178 2.53 5.34 18.83
CA ALA A 178 2.34 6.60 18.14
C ALA A 178 3.36 7.67 18.59
N GLY A 179 3.65 7.73 19.87
CA GLY A 179 4.66 8.63 20.45
C GLY A 179 6.06 8.37 19.89
N LYS A 180 6.49 7.11 19.80
CA LYS A 180 7.79 6.74 19.20
C LYS A 180 7.82 7.03 17.69
N LEU A 181 6.75 6.74 16.97
CA LEU A 181 6.67 7.01 15.53
C LEU A 181 6.78 8.50 15.22
N CYS A 182 6.10 9.32 15.99
CA CYS A 182 6.03 10.77 15.77
C CYS A 182 7.21 11.54 16.40
N GLY A 183 7.77 11.06 17.51
CA GLY A 183 8.85 11.71 18.25
C GLY A 183 10.26 11.39 17.74
N ASN A 184 10.47 10.23 17.10
CA ASN A 184 11.76 9.88 16.55
C ASN A 184 12.01 10.52 15.18
N SER A 185 13.23 10.38 14.65
CA SER A 185 13.60 10.83 13.31
C SER A 185 12.76 10.15 12.23
N PHE A 186 12.70 10.75 11.05
CA PHE A 186 12.02 10.14 9.89
C PHE A 186 12.63 8.77 9.52
N GLY A 187 13.96 8.63 9.66
CA GLY A 187 14.67 7.38 9.42
C GLY A 187 14.18 6.21 10.27
N TYR A 188 13.71 6.46 11.49
CA TYR A 188 13.15 5.42 12.36
C TYR A 188 11.96 4.70 11.71
N ALA A 189 11.01 5.43 11.14
CA ALA A 189 9.87 4.84 10.45
C ALA A 189 10.29 4.05 9.20
N VAL A 190 11.26 4.59 8.44
CA VAL A 190 11.82 3.93 7.26
C VAL A 190 12.50 2.62 7.64
N GLU A 191 13.28 2.61 8.72
CA GLU A 191 13.99 1.43 9.22
C GLU A 191 13.02 0.31 9.64
N LEU A 192 11.96 0.64 10.36
CA LEU A 192 10.92 -0.32 10.76
C LEU A 192 10.27 -0.99 9.55
N ILE A 193 9.89 -0.21 8.53
CA ILE A 193 9.29 -0.73 7.31
C ILE A 193 10.29 -1.62 6.55
N ASN A 194 11.53 -1.15 6.40
CA ASN A 194 12.56 -1.90 5.69
C ASN A 194 12.87 -3.22 6.39
N LYS A 195 12.92 -3.23 7.73
CA LYS A 195 13.14 -4.43 8.54
C LYS A 195 12.09 -5.50 8.25
N VAL A 196 10.80 -5.19 8.42
CA VAL A 196 9.74 -6.19 8.26
C VAL A 196 9.60 -6.69 6.81
N LYS A 197 9.90 -5.86 5.82
CA LYS A 197 9.94 -6.29 4.41
C LYS A 197 11.05 -7.33 4.14
N ARG A 198 12.18 -7.23 4.85
CA ARG A 198 13.28 -8.21 4.75
C ARG A 198 12.97 -9.53 5.44
N GLU A 199 12.08 -9.54 6.42
CA GLU A 199 11.65 -10.76 7.11
C GLU A 199 10.82 -11.69 6.20
N VAL A 200 10.23 -11.17 5.10
CA VAL A 200 9.50 -11.99 4.12
C VAL A 200 10.49 -12.80 3.30
N THR A 201 10.61 -14.08 3.66
CA THR A 201 11.41 -15.11 3.01
C THR A 201 10.49 -16.22 2.49
N GLU A 202 11.04 -17.23 1.82
CA GLU A 202 10.32 -18.47 1.50
C GLU A 202 9.75 -19.12 2.75
N GLU A 203 10.55 -19.23 3.83
CA GLU A 203 10.12 -19.79 5.10
C GLU A 203 8.96 -18.98 5.73
N TYR A 204 8.98 -17.64 5.62
CA TYR A 204 7.87 -16.79 6.06
C TYR A 204 6.58 -17.12 5.30
N MET A 205 6.66 -17.33 3.96
CA MET A 205 5.51 -17.65 3.12
C MET A 205 4.91 -19.01 3.47
N HIS A 206 5.74 -20.02 3.69
CA HIS A 206 5.27 -21.33 4.16
C HIS A 206 4.67 -21.25 5.56
N SER A 207 5.31 -20.51 6.48
CA SER A 207 4.83 -20.32 7.83
C SER A 207 3.47 -19.63 7.90
N VAL A 208 3.21 -18.63 7.03
CA VAL A 208 1.88 -17.98 6.96
C VAL A 208 0.82 -18.92 6.38
N ALA A 209 1.17 -19.75 5.40
CA ALA A 209 0.24 -20.76 4.86
C ALA A 209 -0.14 -21.78 5.95
N ASP A 210 0.84 -22.25 6.71
CA ASP A 210 0.63 -23.17 7.83
C ASP A 210 -0.22 -22.54 8.94
N LEU A 211 0.05 -21.26 9.27
CA LEU A 211 -0.77 -20.51 10.23
C LEU A 211 -2.23 -20.46 9.82
N MET A 212 -2.52 -20.22 8.52
CA MET A 212 -3.89 -20.21 8.00
C MET A 212 -4.60 -21.55 8.11
N VAL A 213 -3.87 -22.67 7.99
CA VAL A 213 -4.41 -24.02 8.19
C VAL A 213 -4.66 -24.29 9.68
N ILE A 214 -3.68 -23.97 10.55
CA ILE A 214 -3.75 -24.24 11.99
C ILE A 214 -4.80 -23.38 12.68
N LYS A 215 -4.88 -22.08 12.33
CA LYS A 215 -5.78 -21.09 12.96
C LYS A 215 -7.09 -20.81 12.20
N GLY A 216 -7.34 -21.49 11.08
CA GLY A 216 -8.62 -21.37 10.37
C GLY A 216 -8.83 -20.06 9.62
N ARG A 217 -7.83 -19.54 8.89
CA ARG A 217 -7.92 -18.32 8.07
C ARG A 217 -8.19 -17.06 8.89
N CYS A 218 -7.35 -16.82 9.88
CA CYS A 218 -7.42 -15.61 10.70
C CYS A 218 -7.38 -14.31 9.85
N LEU A 219 -8.07 -13.30 10.33
CA LEU A 219 -8.08 -11.96 9.71
C LEU A 219 -6.94 -11.11 10.25
N PHE A 220 -6.51 -10.12 9.46
CA PHE A 220 -5.55 -9.12 9.93
C PHE A 220 -6.10 -8.33 11.10
N ASN A 221 -5.19 -7.89 11.96
CA ASN A 221 -5.52 -6.86 12.91
C ASN A 221 -5.62 -5.50 12.19
N THR A 222 -6.80 -4.91 12.17
CA THR A 222 -7.07 -3.62 11.50
C THR A 222 -7.04 -2.43 12.44
N VAL A 223 -6.93 -2.64 13.75
CA VAL A 223 -6.96 -1.58 14.76
C VAL A 223 -5.73 -0.69 14.61
N ARG A 224 -5.95 0.60 14.42
CA ARG A 224 -4.90 1.61 14.19
C ARG A 224 -3.88 1.20 13.14
N SER A 225 -4.33 0.41 12.16
CA SER A 225 -3.51 -0.13 11.09
C SER A 225 -3.70 0.66 9.81
N CYS A 226 -2.68 0.66 8.96
CA CYS A 226 -2.80 1.00 7.56
C CYS A 226 -2.03 -0.02 6.72
N ILE A 227 -2.58 -0.34 5.56
CA ILE A 227 -1.98 -1.25 4.59
C ILE A 227 -1.59 -0.45 3.37
N VAL A 228 -0.38 -0.63 2.87
CA VAL A 228 0.09 0.02 1.64
C VAL A 228 0.45 -1.02 0.61
N SER A 229 -0.13 -0.87 -0.58
CA SER A 229 0.16 -1.70 -1.75
C SER A 229 0.76 -0.85 -2.87
N ASP A 230 1.96 -1.23 -3.33
CA ASP A 230 2.63 -0.53 -4.41
C ASP A 230 2.24 -1.14 -5.77
N LEU A 231 1.43 -0.41 -6.51
CA LEU A 231 1.05 -0.71 -7.90
C LEU A 231 1.84 0.14 -8.91
N SER A 232 2.78 0.97 -8.48
CA SER A 232 3.55 1.84 -9.37
C SER A 232 4.35 1.05 -10.43
N ARG A 233 4.70 -0.20 -10.11
CA ARG A 233 5.43 -1.13 -10.98
C ARG A 233 4.56 -2.25 -11.56
N ALA A 234 3.25 -2.22 -11.35
CA ALA A 234 2.35 -3.30 -11.77
C ALA A 234 2.08 -3.36 -13.29
N LYS A 235 2.72 -2.49 -14.10
CA LYS A 235 2.60 -2.44 -15.57
C LYS A 235 1.15 -2.31 -16.10
N LEU A 236 0.20 -1.87 -15.27
CA LEU A 236 -1.19 -1.67 -15.70
C LEU A 236 -1.33 -0.53 -16.73
N ARG A 237 -0.39 0.43 -16.74
CA ARG A 237 -0.34 1.47 -17.79
C ARG A 237 0.18 0.96 -19.14
N ASN A 238 0.78 -0.23 -19.18
CA ASN A 238 1.26 -0.84 -20.43
C ASN A 238 0.16 -1.57 -21.18
N VAL A 239 -1.03 -1.70 -20.59
CA VAL A 239 -2.18 -2.33 -21.24
C VAL A 239 -2.59 -1.51 -22.45
N ASP A 240 -2.46 -2.09 -23.63
CA ASP A 240 -2.75 -1.47 -24.91
C ASP A 240 -3.60 -2.40 -25.78
N PHE A 241 -4.84 -2.04 -26.03
CA PHE A 241 -5.79 -2.77 -26.87
C PHE A 241 -5.69 -2.39 -28.38
N GLY A 242 -4.65 -1.67 -28.79
CA GLY A 242 -4.45 -1.19 -30.14
C GLY A 242 -4.71 0.31 -30.31
N TRP A 243 -5.03 1.03 -29.23
CA TRP A 243 -5.29 2.47 -29.22
C TRP A 243 -4.27 3.26 -28.39
N GLY A 244 -3.16 2.63 -28.04
CA GLY A 244 -2.13 3.17 -27.17
C GLY A 244 -2.22 2.71 -25.73
N ASN A 245 -1.23 3.09 -24.94
CA ASN A 245 -1.11 2.73 -23.55
C ASN A 245 -2.20 3.39 -22.69
N ALA A 246 -2.62 2.70 -21.62
CA ALA A 246 -3.56 3.25 -20.66
C ALA A 246 -2.99 4.52 -19.98
N VAL A 247 -3.78 5.59 -19.93
CA VAL A 247 -3.44 6.82 -19.21
C VAL A 247 -3.37 6.57 -17.71
N PHE A 248 -4.28 5.74 -17.19
CA PHE A 248 -4.35 5.29 -15.81
C PHE A 248 -4.64 3.80 -15.75
N GLY A 249 -4.01 3.10 -14.83
CA GLY A 249 -4.31 1.72 -14.48
C GLY A 249 -4.13 1.53 -12.97
N GLY A 250 -5.20 1.17 -12.28
CA GLY A 250 -5.18 1.03 -10.83
C GLY A 250 -6.57 0.74 -10.25
N PRO A 251 -6.71 0.70 -8.92
CA PRO A 251 -7.97 0.45 -8.25
C PRO A 251 -8.98 1.57 -8.52
N ALA A 252 -10.24 1.20 -8.71
CA ALA A 252 -11.32 2.14 -8.98
C ALA A 252 -11.65 3.06 -7.77
N LYS A 253 -11.33 2.61 -6.54
CA LYS A 253 -11.59 3.35 -5.31
C LYS A 253 -10.55 2.97 -4.26
N CYS A 254 -10.03 3.96 -3.53
CA CYS A 254 -9.22 3.69 -2.35
C CYS A 254 -10.06 3.65 -1.08
N GLY A 255 -9.61 2.89 -0.08
CA GLY A 255 -10.34 2.74 1.18
C GLY A 255 -11.73 2.14 1.02
N ALA A 256 -12.00 1.43 -0.09
CA ALA A 256 -13.28 0.80 -0.36
C ALA A 256 -13.24 -0.70 -0.08
N GLY A 257 -14.34 -1.23 0.45
CA GLY A 257 -14.51 -2.65 0.75
C GLY A 257 -14.21 -2.98 2.22
N ALA A 258 -13.93 -4.24 2.51
CA ALA A 258 -13.73 -4.76 3.86
C ALA A 258 -12.50 -4.19 4.60
N PHE A 259 -11.66 -3.37 3.94
CA PHE A 259 -10.42 -2.85 4.51
C PHE A 259 -10.34 -1.33 4.33
N LEU A 260 -10.90 -0.58 5.26
CA LEU A 260 -10.90 0.89 5.26
C LEU A 260 -9.51 1.54 5.36
N GLY A 261 -8.46 0.81 5.57
CA GLY A 261 -7.09 1.32 5.72
C GLY A 261 -6.14 0.94 4.61
N ILE A 262 -6.63 0.49 3.42
CA ILE A 262 -5.73 0.17 2.29
C ILE A 262 -5.50 1.38 1.41
N TYR A 263 -4.23 1.71 1.20
CA TYR A 263 -3.77 2.76 0.31
C TYR A 263 -2.93 2.15 -0.82
N TYR A 264 -3.11 2.70 -2.02
CA TYR A 264 -2.41 2.23 -3.21
C TYR A 264 -1.48 3.31 -3.73
N PHE A 265 -0.23 2.96 -3.96
CA PHE A 265 0.70 3.79 -4.70
C PHE A 265 0.56 3.45 -6.18
N THR A 266 0.16 4.42 -6.97
CA THR A 266 -0.03 4.27 -8.42
C THR A 266 0.87 5.24 -9.19
N PRO A 267 1.34 4.86 -10.38
CA PRO A 267 2.12 5.79 -11.18
C PRO A 267 1.20 6.88 -11.73
N GLY A 268 1.68 8.12 -11.79
CA GLY A 268 0.92 9.24 -12.33
C GLY A 268 1.81 10.35 -12.83
N LYS A 269 1.18 11.37 -13.40
CA LYS A 269 1.84 12.60 -13.83
C LYS A 269 1.20 13.80 -13.17
N ASN A 270 2.00 14.80 -12.85
CA ASN A 270 1.49 16.10 -12.40
C ASN A 270 1.04 16.96 -13.60
N ALA A 271 0.54 18.18 -13.32
CA ALA A 271 0.11 19.12 -14.37
C ALA A 271 1.22 19.54 -15.33
N LYS A 272 2.50 19.38 -14.94
CA LYS A 272 3.68 19.64 -15.79
C LYS A 272 4.10 18.44 -16.64
N GLY A 273 3.42 17.30 -16.51
CA GLY A 273 3.77 16.07 -17.21
C GLY A 273 4.90 15.26 -16.57
N GLU A 274 5.39 15.64 -15.38
CA GLU A 274 6.44 14.92 -14.66
C GLU A 274 5.89 13.64 -14.04
N ASP A 275 6.63 12.54 -14.18
CA ASP A 275 6.25 11.26 -13.60
C ASP A 275 6.45 11.25 -12.07
N GLY A 276 5.57 10.57 -11.38
CA GLY A 276 5.62 10.43 -9.93
C GLY A 276 4.68 9.35 -9.42
N VAL A 277 4.51 9.32 -8.11
CA VAL A 277 3.62 8.41 -7.40
C VAL A 277 2.41 9.19 -6.88
N ILE A 278 1.23 8.66 -7.17
CA ILE A 278 -0.04 9.17 -6.61
C ILE A 278 -0.53 8.17 -5.58
N PHE A 279 -0.97 8.68 -4.43
CA PHE A 279 -1.81 7.92 -3.52
C PHE A 279 -3.03 8.74 -3.11
N ALA A 280 -4.15 8.07 -2.93
CA ALA A 280 -5.33 8.69 -2.37
C ALA A 280 -5.56 8.15 -0.96
N ILE A 281 -5.99 9.03 -0.05
CA ILE A 281 -6.29 8.72 1.33
C ILE A 281 -7.69 9.22 1.68
N GLY A 282 -8.47 8.38 2.37
CA GLY A 282 -9.75 8.74 2.95
C GLY A 282 -9.60 8.92 4.46
N LEU A 283 -9.99 10.08 4.98
CA LEU A 283 -9.97 10.41 6.41
C LEU A 283 -11.19 11.27 6.75
N PRO A 284 -11.60 11.36 8.05
CA PRO A 284 -12.54 12.37 8.47
C PRO A 284 -12.11 13.78 8.06
N ALA A 285 -13.07 14.68 7.79
CA ALA A 285 -12.81 16.01 7.22
C ALA A 285 -11.73 16.79 7.97
N GLU A 286 -11.78 16.80 9.30
CA GLU A 286 -10.76 17.49 10.10
C GLU A 286 -9.39 16.79 10.04
N ALA A 287 -9.38 15.46 9.99
CA ALA A 287 -8.14 14.70 9.93
C ALA A 287 -7.45 14.84 8.56
N ILE A 288 -8.21 14.96 7.46
CA ILE A 288 -7.59 15.14 6.13
C ILE A 288 -6.89 16.50 6.01
N GLU A 289 -7.41 17.55 6.67
CA GLU A 289 -6.74 18.86 6.70
C GLU A 289 -5.46 18.80 7.54
N ARG A 290 -5.50 18.14 8.71
CA ARG A 290 -4.29 17.88 9.51
C ARG A 290 -3.27 17.05 8.74
N PHE A 291 -3.72 16.01 8.01
CA PHE A 291 -2.84 15.21 7.16
C PHE A 291 -2.14 16.06 6.10
N ALA A 292 -2.89 16.87 5.37
CA ALA A 292 -2.35 17.73 4.32
C ALA A 292 -1.31 18.73 4.89
N LYS A 293 -1.57 19.26 6.08
CA LYS A 293 -0.61 20.13 6.79
C LYS A 293 0.66 19.36 7.14
N GLU A 294 0.57 18.23 7.83
CA GLU A 294 1.73 17.41 8.22
C GLU A 294 2.54 16.93 7.01
N PHE A 295 1.84 16.58 5.91
CA PHE A 295 2.47 16.19 4.66
C PHE A 295 3.27 17.33 4.03
N ASN A 296 2.74 18.56 4.02
CA ASN A 296 3.46 19.73 3.55
C ASN A 296 4.63 20.09 4.48
N ASP A 297 4.42 20.03 5.78
CA ASP A 297 5.46 20.35 6.78
C ASP A 297 6.65 19.40 6.66
N ILE A 298 6.42 18.12 6.48
CA ILE A 298 7.53 17.14 6.30
C ILE A 298 8.29 17.33 4.99
N LEU A 299 7.65 17.85 3.95
CA LEU A 299 8.29 18.12 2.66
C LEU A 299 9.07 19.45 2.65
N TRP A 300 8.53 20.50 3.24
CA TRP A 300 8.99 21.87 2.97
C TRP A 300 9.43 22.67 4.20
N ASN A 301 8.93 22.36 5.40
CA ASN A 301 9.14 23.21 6.60
C ASN A 301 10.19 22.70 7.58
N GLN A 302 11.16 21.93 7.13
CA GLN A 302 12.14 21.25 8.00
C GLN A 302 13.24 22.16 8.57
N ASN A 303 13.33 23.40 8.13
CA ASN A 303 14.38 24.35 8.55
C ASN A 303 13.90 25.44 9.53
N GLN A 304 12.67 25.38 10.06
CA GLN A 304 12.25 26.31 11.09
C GLN A 304 12.31 25.65 12.47
N PRO A 305 13.06 26.22 13.45
CA PRO A 305 12.89 25.84 14.84
C PRO A 305 11.44 26.09 15.23
N GLN A 306 10.86 25.19 16.02
CA GLN A 306 9.47 25.32 16.49
C GLN A 306 9.31 26.62 17.28
N THR A 307 8.96 27.70 16.62
CA THR A 307 8.43 28.89 17.25
C THR A 307 6.92 28.83 17.13
N SER A 308 6.27 28.69 18.27
CA SER A 308 4.83 28.84 18.44
C SER A 308 4.35 30.15 17.81
N GLY A 309 3.45 30.10 16.82
CA GLY A 309 2.81 31.29 16.27
C GLY A 309 2.40 31.12 14.81
N ALA A 310 1.21 30.57 14.57
CA ALA A 310 0.63 30.46 13.24
C ALA A 310 0.32 31.83 12.63
N LYS A 311 0.85 32.11 11.43
CA LYS A 311 0.24 33.07 10.50
C LYS A 311 -0.24 32.32 9.27
N PHE A 312 -1.55 32.34 9.08
CA PHE A 312 -2.23 31.79 7.92
C PHE A 312 -1.93 32.61 6.65
N ILE A 313 -1.49 31.96 5.58
CA ILE A 313 -1.61 32.50 4.23
C ILE A 313 -2.69 31.68 3.53
N LYS A 314 -3.80 32.35 3.19
CA LYS A 314 -4.84 31.80 2.34
C LYS A 314 -4.27 31.60 0.93
N SER A 315 -4.26 30.39 0.42
CA SER A 315 -4.13 30.10 -1.01
C SER A 315 -5.53 29.97 -1.59
N THR A 316 -5.87 30.93 -2.44
CA THR A 316 -7.00 30.85 -3.38
C THR A 316 -6.57 30.05 -4.60
N LEU A 317 -7.22 28.94 -4.84
CA LEU A 317 -7.50 28.36 -6.15
C LEU A 317 -8.82 27.61 -6.05
#